data_a007e49d7e49c08b8598adef109bf500
#
_entry.id   a007e49d7e49c08b8598adef109bf500
#
_cell.length_a   1.000
_cell.length_b   1.000
_cell.length_c   1.000
_cell.angle_alpha   90.00
_cell.angle_beta   90.00
_cell.angle_gamma   90.00
#
_symmetry.space_group_name_H-M   'P 1'
#
loop_
_entity.id
_entity.type
_entity.pdbx_description
1 polymer ?
#
loop_
_entity_poly.entity_id
_entity_poly.type
_entity_poly.pdbx_seq_one_letter_code
_entity_poly.pdbx_strand_id
1 'polypeptide(L)'
;MANVPRPLDLIAMGRTIVDVYGDQVGARLEDVSSFSRYIGGCPANIAIGTARLGLCVGLITRVGDDQNGRYLREGLAREGVDTRCVRTDPSRWTALAFLAIRDKKTFPLLHYRDDCADMAISPEDYSDDDLGSARALLVSGSHLTTPHARQNLLSAVARAKAKGTQVIFDIDYRPVFWGLVARDGGESRFVDSAVATRASQLFLAQCDLVVGTEEEIHVAGGTTNTIEALRQLRSLTQAPIVLKRGAAGCAVFPDAIPDDIERGIVIPGFAVEVFNVLGAGDGFLSGFLSGWLRGQSWEECGRRGNATGALVVSRHGCSPASPTKAELDWFLERSVREPGLHMNAELAYIHRATTRRPRILPVCVIAADHVAPLEALVRVPARTLSALKQLVASAALGLAARHPRLGILLDDIEGEEALQRIGSDIGWIGRKIEATGAAPLRFRDGASAAVLLSRWPRHHIIKCLVPMDDDGTRALQNERLVELYQAAAMYEMELLLEFVHPDTPQDAQRVVERIRATQALGVKPDWWKLPAFSDPRAWDAIERAIHSDNPLCRGILVLGGGRDMLDLKAAFTAIRGRASIQGFAVGRTLFMAPAAAWLAGEVDDGDFIRMLGERFLELETLWTETNAA
;
A
#
# COMPACT_ATOMS: atom_id res chain seq x y z
N MET A 1 30.83 -9.69 -22.69
CA MET A 1 30.12 -10.58 -21.74
C MET A 1 28.66 -10.62 -22.14
N ALA A 2 28.09 -11.81 -22.36
CA ALA A 2 26.68 -11.93 -22.72
C ALA A 2 25.82 -11.36 -21.61
N ASN A 3 24.81 -10.54 -21.98
CA ASN A 3 23.89 -9.89 -21.04
C ASN A 3 22.97 -10.97 -20.45
N VAL A 4 23.36 -11.57 -19.31
CA VAL A 4 22.52 -12.51 -18.59
C VAL A 4 21.34 -11.71 -18.04
N PRO A 5 20.08 -12.06 -18.33
CA PRO A 5 18.93 -11.35 -17.80
C PRO A 5 18.96 -11.39 -16.27
N ARG A 6 18.99 -10.23 -15.63
CA ARG A 6 18.96 -10.10 -14.17
C ARG A 6 17.51 -9.95 -13.73
N PRO A 7 17.01 -10.75 -12.79
CA PRO A 7 15.61 -10.71 -12.37
C PRO A 7 15.23 -9.43 -11.59
N LEU A 8 16.24 -8.74 -10.99
CA LEU A 8 16.04 -7.50 -10.28
C LEU A 8 16.69 -6.32 -11.00
N ASP A 9 16.01 -5.17 -10.99
CA ASP A 9 16.60 -3.90 -11.41
C ASP A 9 17.49 -3.32 -10.31
N LEU A 10 17.04 -3.44 -9.05
CA LEU A 10 17.66 -2.85 -7.87
C LEU A 10 17.60 -3.82 -6.70
N ILE A 11 18.68 -3.91 -5.94
CA ILE A 11 18.66 -4.43 -4.59
C ILE A 11 19.15 -3.33 -3.65
N ALA A 12 18.34 -2.95 -2.66
CA ALA A 12 18.73 -1.99 -1.65
C ALA A 12 19.27 -2.73 -0.43
N MET A 13 20.26 -2.15 0.25
CA MET A 13 20.86 -2.75 1.46
C MET A 13 20.87 -1.75 2.59
N GLY A 14 20.34 -2.16 3.75
CA GLY A 14 20.46 -1.38 4.96
C GLY A 14 19.20 -1.31 5.81
N ARG A 15 18.98 -0.15 6.39
CA ARG A 15 18.00 0.09 7.45
C ARG A 15 16.55 -0.11 7.00
N THR A 16 15.83 -0.90 7.81
CA THR A 16 14.36 -1.03 7.77
C THR A 16 13.84 -0.96 9.19
N ILE A 17 12.96 -0.02 9.47
CA ILE A 17 12.43 0.27 10.80
C ILE A 17 10.91 0.51 10.74
N VAL A 18 10.24 0.48 11.87
CA VAL A 18 8.88 0.97 11.96
C VAL A 18 8.90 2.45 12.35
N ASP A 19 8.41 3.28 11.46
CA ASP A 19 8.15 4.69 11.76
C ASP A 19 6.77 4.84 12.42
N VAL A 20 6.72 5.48 13.56
CA VAL A 20 5.53 5.71 14.39
C VAL A 20 5.23 7.21 14.38
N TYR A 21 4.34 7.63 13.48
CA TYR A 21 3.98 9.03 13.25
C TYR A 21 2.83 9.46 14.14
N GLY A 22 2.99 10.59 14.82
CA GLY A 22 1.90 11.25 15.52
C GLY A 22 0.79 11.70 14.56
N ASP A 23 -0.46 11.36 14.88
CA ASP A 23 -1.61 11.72 14.05
C ASP A 23 -1.99 13.20 14.20
N GLN A 24 -1.61 13.86 15.32
CA GLN A 24 -1.90 15.26 15.58
C GLN A 24 -0.80 16.17 15.01
N VAL A 25 -1.01 16.67 13.78
CA VAL A 25 -0.11 17.62 13.14
C VAL A 25 -0.11 18.95 13.87
N GLY A 26 1.09 19.51 14.12
CA GLY A 26 1.28 20.75 14.88
C GLY A 26 1.52 20.53 16.37
N ALA A 27 1.33 19.32 16.89
CA ALA A 27 1.60 18.97 18.28
C ALA A 27 3.10 18.70 18.52
N ARG A 28 3.58 18.93 19.76
CA ARG A 28 4.86 18.40 20.21
C ARG A 28 4.73 16.89 20.38
N LEU A 29 5.82 16.14 20.26
CA LEU A 29 5.78 14.68 20.39
C LEU A 29 5.20 14.23 21.75
N GLU A 30 5.46 15.01 22.80
CA GLU A 30 4.94 14.76 24.16
C GLU A 30 3.44 14.95 24.30
N ASP A 31 2.80 15.72 23.38
CA ASP A 31 1.38 16.04 23.40
C ASP A 31 0.58 15.18 22.41
N VAL A 32 1.26 14.27 21.66
CA VAL A 32 0.60 13.37 20.72
C VAL A 32 -0.12 12.25 21.47
N SER A 33 -1.40 12.07 21.18
CA SER A 33 -2.27 11.08 21.85
C SER A 33 -2.54 9.81 21.04
N SER A 34 -2.29 9.83 19.72
CA SER A 34 -2.44 8.67 18.84
C SER A 34 -1.38 8.65 17.75
N PHE A 35 -1.04 7.45 17.30
CA PHE A 35 0.02 7.22 16.34
C PHE A 35 -0.39 6.25 15.25
N SER A 36 0.06 6.53 14.03
CA SER A 36 0.02 5.61 12.89
C SER A 36 1.41 5.06 12.60
N ARG A 37 1.49 3.77 12.25
CA ARG A 37 2.78 3.13 11.94
C ARG A 37 2.93 2.91 10.45
N TYR A 38 4.17 3.14 9.98
CA TYR A 38 4.56 2.97 8.59
C TYR A 38 5.90 2.23 8.48
N ILE A 39 6.21 1.73 7.28
CA ILE A 39 7.55 1.24 6.99
C ILE A 39 8.46 2.44 6.81
N GLY A 40 9.60 2.45 7.50
CA GLY A 40 10.60 3.49 7.44
C GLY A 40 12.00 2.96 7.20
N GLY A 41 12.96 3.89 7.12
CA GLY A 41 14.35 3.62 6.77
C GLY A 41 14.62 3.93 5.30
N CYS A 42 15.65 4.75 5.03
CA CYS A 42 15.98 5.22 3.68
C CYS A 42 16.06 4.09 2.64
N PRO A 43 16.80 2.96 2.84
CA PRO A 43 16.82 1.87 1.86
C PRO A 43 15.45 1.22 1.62
N ALA A 44 14.64 1.06 2.69
CA ALA A 44 13.29 0.50 2.57
C ALA A 44 12.34 1.46 1.85
N ASN A 45 12.40 2.77 2.15
CA ASN A 45 11.61 3.80 1.48
C ASN A 45 11.93 3.85 -0.02
N ILE A 46 13.21 3.80 -0.39
CA ILE A 46 13.64 3.79 -1.79
C ILE A 46 13.22 2.49 -2.48
N ALA A 47 13.32 1.34 -1.80
CA ALA A 47 12.85 0.07 -2.35
C ALA A 47 11.35 0.11 -2.67
N ILE A 48 10.52 0.59 -1.74
CA ILE A 48 9.07 0.77 -1.94
C ILE A 48 8.81 1.77 -3.07
N GLY A 49 9.46 2.95 -3.02
CA GLY A 49 9.24 3.98 -4.02
C GLY A 49 9.59 3.51 -5.43
N THR A 50 10.73 2.82 -5.62
CA THR A 50 11.13 2.28 -6.91
C THR A 50 10.25 1.13 -7.38
N ALA A 51 9.77 0.26 -6.47
CA ALA A 51 8.81 -0.80 -6.79
C ALA A 51 7.47 -0.20 -7.27
N ARG A 52 6.93 0.81 -6.59
CA ARG A 52 5.72 1.54 -7.01
C ARG A 52 5.88 2.23 -8.37
N LEU A 53 7.11 2.58 -8.75
CA LEU A 53 7.45 3.13 -10.06
C LEU A 53 7.72 2.05 -11.13
N GLY A 54 7.47 0.77 -10.80
CA GLY A 54 7.48 -0.36 -11.72
C GLY A 54 8.86 -0.94 -11.99
N LEU A 55 9.80 -0.87 -11.02
CA LEU A 55 11.05 -1.62 -11.03
C LEU A 55 10.89 -2.93 -10.24
N CYS A 56 11.65 -3.96 -10.62
CA CYS A 56 11.80 -5.18 -9.84
C CYS A 56 12.86 -4.96 -8.76
N VAL A 57 12.45 -4.96 -7.49
CA VAL A 57 13.31 -4.51 -6.37
C VAL A 57 13.40 -5.55 -5.28
N GLY A 58 14.61 -5.77 -4.73
CA GLY A 58 14.85 -6.55 -3.53
C GLY A 58 15.43 -5.71 -2.39
N LEU A 59 15.37 -6.25 -1.17
CA LEU A 59 15.94 -5.61 0.00
C LEU A 59 16.77 -6.58 0.84
N ILE A 60 18.00 -6.20 1.16
CA ILE A 60 18.88 -6.89 2.13
C ILE A 60 18.78 -6.14 3.46
N THR A 61 18.21 -6.78 4.47
CA THR A 61 18.06 -6.22 5.81
C THR A 61 17.82 -7.32 6.84
N ARG A 62 17.84 -6.95 8.14
CA ARG A 62 17.35 -7.78 9.24
C ARG A 62 16.20 -7.10 9.98
N VAL A 63 15.26 -7.91 10.45
CA VAL A 63 14.16 -7.52 11.33
C VAL A 63 14.13 -8.46 12.54
N GLY A 64 13.61 -8.03 13.66
CA GLY A 64 13.47 -8.89 14.84
C GLY A 64 12.42 -9.99 14.67
N ASP A 65 12.51 -11.04 15.49
CA ASP A 65 11.44 -12.05 15.59
C ASP A 65 10.30 -11.54 16.50
N ASP A 66 9.71 -10.45 16.09
CA ASP A 66 8.63 -9.77 16.79
C ASP A 66 7.51 -9.34 15.80
N GLN A 67 6.40 -8.79 16.35
CA GLN A 67 5.26 -8.35 15.55
C GLN A 67 5.62 -7.20 14.59
N ASN A 68 6.59 -6.35 14.93
CA ASN A 68 7.05 -5.26 14.08
C ASN A 68 7.89 -5.81 12.93
N GLY A 69 8.73 -6.82 13.19
CA GLY A 69 9.50 -7.51 12.14
C GLY A 69 8.59 -8.21 11.13
N ARG A 70 7.54 -8.90 11.60
CA ARG A 70 6.52 -9.48 10.72
C ARG A 70 5.77 -8.41 9.92
N TYR A 71 5.37 -7.29 10.57
CA TYR A 71 4.75 -6.15 9.90
C TYR A 71 5.60 -5.59 8.76
N LEU A 72 6.91 -5.39 8.98
CA LEU A 72 7.83 -4.90 7.98
C LEU A 72 7.97 -5.88 6.81
N ARG A 73 8.21 -7.17 7.08
CA ARG A 73 8.36 -8.19 6.05
C ARG A 73 7.13 -8.32 5.17
N GLU A 74 5.95 -8.43 5.79
CA GLU A 74 4.68 -8.53 5.08
C GLU A 74 4.35 -7.25 4.32
N GLY A 75 4.66 -6.08 4.91
CA GLY A 75 4.47 -4.78 4.28
C GLY A 75 5.32 -4.61 3.03
N LEU A 76 6.61 -4.93 3.11
CA LEU A 76 7.53 -4.91 1.97
C LEU A 76 7.06 -5.84 0.85
N ALA A 77 6.64 -7.08 1.19
CA ALA A 77 6.11 -8.02 0.21
C ALA A 77 4.83 -7.49 -0.46
N ARG A 78 3.94 -6.83 0.29
CA ARG A 78 2.73 -6.19 -0.26
C ARG A 78 3.05 -5.04 -1.23
N GLU A 79 4.15 -4.33 -1.00
CA GLU A 79 4.65 -3.27 -1.90
C GLU A 79 5.41 -3.83 -3.12
N GLY A 80 5.47 -5.13 -3.27
CA GLY A 80 6.15 -5.80 -4.40
C GLY A 80 7.68 -5.87 -4.26
N VAL A 81 8.22 -5.62 -3.06
CA VAL A 81 9.65 -5.77 -2.78
C VAL A 81 9.96 -7.24 -2.52
N ASP A 82 10.99 -7.77 -3.17
CA ASP A 82 11.49 -9.13 -2.91
C ASP A 82 12.13 -9.20 -1.51
N THR A 83 11.55 -10.01 -0.65
CA THR A 83 11.94 -10.14 0.76
C THR A 83 12.82 -11.37 1.05
N ARG A 84 13.36 -12.05 0.02
CA ARG A 84 14.21 -13.25 0.21
C ARG A 84 15.43 -12.98 1.10
N CYS A 85 15.99 -11.78 1.04
CA CYS A 85 17.13 -11.35 1.86
C CYS A 85 16.71 -10.47 3.07
N VAL A 86 15.44 -10.47 3.45
CA VAL A 86 14.98 -9.89 4.70
C VAL A 86 15.07 -10.98 5.77
N ARG A 87 16.13 -10.99 6.57
CA ARG A 87 16.38 -12.03 7.58
C ARG A 87 15.71 -11.70 8.92
N THR A 88 15.36 -12.74 9.65
CA THR A 88 14.84 -12.61 11.03
C THR A 88 15.96 -12.81 12.03
N ASP A 89 16.15 -11.85 12.92
CA ASP A 89 17.09 -11.95 14.05
C ASP A 89 16.33 -12.41 15.30
N PRO A 90 16.67 -13.59 15.86
CA PRO A 90 15.95 -14.11 17.02
C PRO A 90 16.32 -13.43 18.35
N SER A 91 17.37 -12.62 18.37
CA SER A 91 17.93 -12.04 19.59
C SER A 91 17.77 -10.52 19.70
N ARG A 92 17.50 -9.83 18.57
CA ARG A 92 17.39 -8.38 18.51
C ARG A 92 16.00 -7.93 18.16
N TRP A 93 15.62 -6.78 18.72
CA TRP A 93 14.34 -6.15 18.39
C TRP A 93 14.36 -5.46 17.02
N THR A 94 13.19 -5.34 16.44
CA THR A 94 12.96 -4.46 15.28
C THR A 94 13.08 -3.00 15.73
N ALA A 95 13.86 -2.20 15.00
CA ALA A 95 14.04 -0.79 15.29
C ALA A 95 12.77 0.03 15.09
N LEU A 96 12.60 1.07 15.92
CA LEU A 96 11.47 2.01 15.87
C LEU A 96 11.99 3.44 15.77
N ALA A 97 11.20 4.30 15.11
CA ALA A 97 11.35 5.75 15.20
C ALA A 97 10.01 6.39 15.52
N PHE A 98 9.96 7.21 16.58
CA PHE A 98 8.79 8.04 16.90
C PHE A 98 9.01 9.44 16.37
N LEU A 99 7.98 10.00 15.76
CA LEU A 99 8.06 11.34 15.23
C LEU A 99 6.71 12.05 15.24
N ALA A 100 6.75 13.38 15.32
CA ALA A 100 5.62 14.24 15.14
C ALA A 100 5.93 15.26 14.03
N ILE A 101 4.94 15.62 13.23
CA ILE A 101 5.06 16.71 12.28
C ILE A 101 4.56 17.98 12.94
N ARG A 102 5.49 18.86 13.32
CA ARG A 102 5.18 20.11 13.99
C ARG A 102 4.84 21.24 12.99
N ASP A 103 5.61 21.31 11.92
CA ASP A 103 5.39 22.25 10.81
C ASP A 103 6.06 21.72 9.52
N LYS A 104 6.10 22.55 8.48
CA LYS A 104 6.67 22.19 7.16
C LYS A 104 8.13 21.75 7.23
N LYS A 105 8.91 22.17 8.24
CA LYS A 105 10.35 21.91 8.36
C LYS A 105 10.72 21.19 9.65
N THR A 106 9.91 21.30 10.72
CA THR A 106 10.20 20.79 12.05
C THR A 106 9.43 19.49 12.29
N PHE A 107 10.17 18.43 12.60
CA PHE A 107 9.63 17.10 12.87
C PHE A 107 10.48 16.40 13.94
N PRO A 108 10.23 16.64 15.25
CA PRO A 108 10.92 15.93 16.32
C PRO A 108 10.96 14.43 16.05
N LEU A 109 12.15 13.84 16.09
CA LEU A 109 12.39 12.48 15.65
C LEU A 109 13.27 11.75 16.67
N LEU A 110 12.72 10.71 17.28
CA LEU A 110 13.35 9.91 18.30
C LEU A 110 13.56 8.47 17.81
N HIS A 111 14.81 8.03 17.69
CA HIS A 111 15.15 6.69 17.24
C HIS A 111 15.40 5.73 18.41
N TYR A 112 14.70 4.60 18.42
CA TYR A 112 14.97 3.43 19.26
C TYR A 112 15.64 2.39 18.37
N ARG A 113 16.98 2.51 18.18
CA ARG A 113 17.74 1.69 17.23
C ARG A 113 19.05 1.11 17.83
N ASP A 114 19.30 1.30 19.11
CA ASP A 114 20.51 0.78 19.75
C ASP A 114 20.48 -0.76 19.72
N ASP A 115 21.49 -1.38 19.09
CA ASP A 115 21.65 -2.84 18.92
C ASP A 115 20.41 -3.56 18.34
N CYS A 116 19.64 -2.88 17.47
CA CYS A 116 18.51 -3.50 16.80
C CYS A 116 18.94 -4.40 15.61
N ALA A 117 18.01 -5.20 15.13
CA ALA A 117 18.26 -6.24 14.12
C ALA A 117 18.92 -5.71 12.85
N ASP A 118 18.49 -4.54 12.35
CA ASP A 118 19.05 -3.92 11.13
C ASP A 118 20.53 -3.50 11.27
N MET A 119 21.02 -3.31 12.50
CA MET A 119 22.44 -3.03 12.78
C MET A 119 23.32 -4.28 12.67
N ALA A 120 22.73 -5.47 12.69
CA ALA A 120 23.42 -6.74 12.70
C ALA A 120 23.46 -7.43 11.33
N ILE A 121 23.11 -6.74 10.25
CA ILE A 121 23.25 -7.27 8.89
C ILE A 121 24.69 -7.76 8.67
N SER A 122 24.84 -8.99 8.15
CA SER A 122 26.13 -9.64 8.00
C SER A 122 26.27 -10.33 6.63
N PRO A 123 27.49 -10.73 6.22
CA PRO A 123 27.71 -11.38 4.93
C PRO A 123 26.93 -12.69 4.71
N GLU A 124 26.45 -13.32 5.77
CA GLU A 124 25.66 -14.55 5.75
C GLU A 124 24.19 -14.31 5.35
N ASP A 125 23.74 -13.06 5.37
CA ASP A 125 22.34 -12.71 5.08
C ASP A 125 22.03 -12.73 3.58
N TYR A 126 23.06 -12.68 2.74
CA TYR A 126 22.95 -12.63 1.28
C TYR A 126 24.10 -13.40 0.62
N SER A 127 23.82 -13.99 -0.51
CA SER A 127 24.81 -14.68 -1.34
C SER A 127 25.38 -13.75 -2.43
N ASP A 128 26.46 -14.19 -3.08
CA ASP A 128 26.97 -13.53 -4.28
C ASP A 128 25.97 -13.55 -5.43
N ASP A 129 25.13 -14.59 -5.49
CA ASP A 129 24.08 -14.72 -6.50
C ASP A 129 22.93 -13.75 -6.24
N ASP A 130 22.59 -13.49 -4.96
CA ASP A 130 21.63 -12.43 -4.61
C ASP A 130 22.14 -11.06 -5.09
N LEU A 131 23.39 -10.72 -4.80
CA LEU A 131 24.01 -9.47 -5.27
C LEU A 131 24.09 -9.41 -6.80
N GLY A 132 24.44 -10.53 -7.46
CA GLY A 132 24.51 -10.66 -8.91
C GLY A 132 23.16 -10.69 -9.61
N SER A 133 22.07 -10.93 -8.88
CA SER A 133 20.71 -10.97 -9.42
C SER A 133 20.16 -9.59 -9.79
N ALA A 134 20.74 -8.51 -9.27
CA ALA A 134 20.32 -7.15 -9.52
C ALA A 134 21.25 -6.41 -10.48
N ARG A 135 20.70 -5.46 -11.24
CA ARG A 135 21.49 -4.55 -12.09
C ARG A 135 22.29 -3.57 -11.25
N ALA A 136 21.72 -3.13 -10.12
CA ALA A 136 22.37 -2.21 -9.20
C ALA A 136 22.15 -2.60 -7.73
N LEU A 137 23.14 -2.32 -6.88
CA LEU A 137 23.10 -2.35 -5.43
C LEU A 137 23.06 -0.92 -4.91
N LEU A 138 22.00 -0.55 -4.18
CA LEU A 138 21.91 0.71 -3.44
C LEU A 138 22.40 0.50 -2.02
N VAL A 139 23.34 1.34 -1.59
CA VAL A 139 23.86 1.41 -0.23
C VAL A 139 23.67 2.81 0.34
N SER A 140 23.45 2.89 1.66
CA SER A 140 23.18 4.14 2.38
C SER A 140 24.26 4.44 3.41
N GLY A 141 24.67 5.69 3.51
CA GLY A 141 25.65 6.14 4.49
C GLY A 141 25.20 6.04 5.95
N SER A 142 23.88 5.96 6.19
CA SER A 142 23.36 5.66 7.53
C SER A 142 23.76 4.26 8.05
N HIS A 143 24.32 3.41 7.19
CA HIS A 143 24.88 2.09 7.53
C HIS A 143 26.41 2.11 7.74
N LEU A 144 27.07 3.27 7.65
CA LEU A 144 28.50 3.43 7.90
C LEU A 144 28.86 3.71 9.36
N THR A 145 27.88 3.82 10.24
CA THR A 145 28.01 4.39 11.58
C THR A 145 28.75 3.49 12.58
N THR A 146 28.69 2.17 12.42
CA THR A 146 29.41 1.22 13.27
C THR A 146 30.51 0.50 12.49
N PRO A 147 31.60 0.04 13.15
CA PRO A 147 32.66 -0.72 12.49
C PRO A 147 32.13 -2.00 11.82
N HIS A 148 31.23 -2.74 12.46
CA HIS A 148 30.61 -3.96 11.94
C HIS A 148 29.82 -3.68 10.66
N ALA A 149 28.85 -2.75 10.70
CA ALA A 149 28.00 -2.42 9.56
C ALA A 149 28.84 -1.87 8.39
N ARG A 150 29.85 -1.05 8.68
CA ARG A 150 30.79 -0.51 7.68
C ARG A 150 31.57 -1.61 6.98
N GLN A 151 32.16 -2.56 7.72
CA GLN A 151 32.91 -3.67 7.14
C GLN A 151 32.02 -4.56 6.27
N ASN A 152 30.80 -4.84 6.72
CA ASN A 152 29.83 -5.60 5.95
C ASN A 152 29.45 -4.88 4.66
N LEU A 153 29.20 -3.58 4.70
CA LEU A 153 28.84 -2.78 3.53
C LEU A 153 30.00 -2.75 2.51
N LEU A 154 31.25 -2.58 2.95
CA LEU A 154 32.43 -2.65 2.08
C LEU A 154 32.57 -4.04 1.42
N SER A 155 32.30 -5.11 2.17
CA SER A 155 32.28 -6.48 1.63
C SER A 155 31.19 -6.65 0.57
N ALA A 156 29.96 -6.18 0.85
CA ALA A 156 28.86 -6.25 -0.09
C ALA A 156 29.14 -5.51 -1.39
N VAL A 157 29.70 -4.29 -1.30
CA VAL A 157 30.09 -3.48 -2.46
C VAL A 157 31.14 -4.21 -3.31
N ALA A 158 32.20 -4.73 -2.69
CA ALA A 158 33.26 -5.44 -3.41
C ALA A 158 32.72 -6.72 -4.10
N ARG A 159 31.87 -7.49 -3.42
CA ARG A 159 31.23 -8.71 -3.96
C ARG A 159 30.27 -8.37 -5.11
N ALA A 160 29.45 -7.30 -4.97
CA ALA A 160 28.55 -6.82 -6.03
C ALA A 160 29.33 -6.40 -7.29
N LYS A 161 30.41 -5.62 -7.12
CA LYS A 161 31.30 -5.23 -8.25
C LYS A 161 31.93 -6.45 -8.93
N ALA A 162 32.36 -7.45 -8.18
CA ALA A 162 32.91 -8.71 -8.75
C ALA A 162 31.88 -9.46 -9.61
N LYS A 163 30.56 -9.31 -9.31
CA LYS A 163 29.46 -9.84 -10.13
C LYS A 163 29.02 -8.88 -11.25
N GLY A 164 29.68 -7.74 -11.41
CA GLY A 164 29.33 -6.71 -12.41
C GLY A 164 28.05 -5.96 -12.08
N THR A 165 27.63 -5.91 -10.81
CA THR A 165 26.51 -5.12 -10.32
C THR A 165 26.97 -3.69 -10.10
N GLN A 166 26.20 -2.71 -10.60
CA GLN A 166 26.49 -1.29 -10.39
C GLN A 166 26.26 -0.92 -8.92
N VAL A 167 26.99 0.04 -8.39
CA VAL A 167 26.89 0.50 -7.00
C VAL A 167 26.38 1.93 -6.95
N ILE A 168 25.28 2.13 -6.25
CA ILE A 168 24.67 3.44 -6.01
C ILE A 168 24.90 3.79 -4.55
N PHE A 169 25.46 4.95 -4.28
CA PHE A 169 25.65 5.47 -2.93
C PHE A 169 24.74 6.67 -2.66
N ASP A 170 23.76 6.49 -1.77
CA ASP A 170 23.05 7.61 -1.15
C ASP A 170 23.78 7.99 0.13
N ILE A 171 24.26 9.21 0.22
CA ILE A 171 25.11 9.66 1.33
C ILE A 171 24.33 9.62 2.65
N ASP A 172 23.02 9.91 2.64
CA ASP A 172 22.07 9.74 3.78
C ASP A 172 22.72 9.94 5.16
N TYR A 173 23.33 11.09 5.35
CA TYR A 173 23.99 11.43 6.61
C TYR A 173 22.98 11.81 7.70
N ARG A 174 23.12 11.17 8.87
CA ARG A 174 22.27 11.43 10.03
C ARG A 174 23.16 11.57 11.27
N PRO A 175 23.42 12.79 11.77
CA PRO A 175 24.31 13.03 12.93
C PRO A 175 23.98 12.21 14.17
N VAL A 176 22.69 11.94 14.43
CA VAL A 176 22.22 11.14 15.57
C VAL A 176 22.78 9.73 15.56
N PHE A 177 22.95 9.10 14.41
CA PHE A 177 23.51 7.74 14.30
C PHE A 177 25.03 7.69 14.49
N TRP A 178 25.68 8.85 14.41
CA TRP A 178 27.11 9.00 14.70
C TRP A 178 27.37 9.43 16.15
N GLY A 179 26.31 9.60 16.96
CA GLY A 179 26.43 10.09 18.33
C GLY A 179 26.89 11.55 18.43
N LEU A 180 26.68 12.35 17.38
CA LEU A 180 27.12 13.75 17.29
C LEU A 180 26.09 14.74 17.81
N VAL A 181 24.87 14.28 18.07
CA VAL A 181 23.77 15.03 18.67
C VAL A 181 23.09 14.16 19.73
N ALA A 182 22.32 14.79 20.62
CA ALA A 182 21.52 14.08 21.61
C ALA A 182 20.47 13.16 20.93
N ARG A 183 19.95 12.18 21.65
CA ARG A 183 19.01 11.17 21.12
C ARG A 183 17.72 11.77 20.57
N ASP A 184 17.30 12.91 21.08
CA ASP A 184 16.16 13.72 20.64
C ASP A 184 16.47 14.67 19.48
N GLY A 185 17.74 14.75 19.07
CA GLY A 185 18.22 15.56 17.93
C GLY A 185 18.12 14.86 16.58
N GLY A 186 17.22 13.88 16.40
CA GLY A 186 17.09 13.07 15.17
C GLY A 186 16.74 13.86 13.91
N GLU A 187 16.23 15.08 14.06
CA GLU A 187 15.95 15.99 12.94
C GLU A 187 17.19 16.75 12.40
N SER A 188 18.30 16.77 13.16
CA SER A 188 19.54 17.42 12.73
C SER A 188 20.08 16.82 11.44
N ARG A 189 20.46 17.69 10.50
CA ARG A 189 20.93 17.30 9.16
C ARG A 189 22.41 17.49 8.94
N PHE A 190 23.01 18.45 9.63
CA PHE A 190 24.43 18.76 9.50
C PHE A 190 25.12 18.91 10.86
N VAL A 191 26.18 18.16 11.06
CA VAL A 191 27.22 18.36 12.08
C VAL A 191 28.52 17.92 11.43
N ASP A 192 29.52 18.78 11.39
CA ASP A 192 30.83 18.45 10.82
C ASP A 192 31.47 17.27 11.55
N SER A 193 32.02 16.32 10.80
CA SER A 193 32.61 15.11 11.35
C SER A 193 33.63 14.47 10.43
N ALA A 194 34.90 14.65 10.74
CA ALA A 194 35.98 14.00 10.01
C ALA A 194 35.89 12.45 10.01
N VAL A 195 35.20 11.84 10.98
CA VAL A 195 34.95 10.38 10.99
C VAL A 195 33.91 10.01 9.95
N ALA A 196 32.81 10.76 9.87
CA ALA A 196 31.76 10.54 8.87
C ALA A 196 32.32 10.80 7.45
N THR A 197 33.09 11.88 7.27
CA THR A 197 33.78 12.19 6.00
C THR A 197 34.62 11.01 5.53
N ARG A 198 35.55 10.55 6.36
CA ARG A 198 36.43 9.41 6.02
C ARG A 198 35.63 8.14 5.73
N ALA A 199 34.59 7.86 6.50
CA ALA A 199 33.76 6.68 6.28
C ALA A 199 33.01 6.74 4.95
N SER A 200 32.46 7.90 4.59
CA SER A 200 31.78 8.10 3.30
C SER A 200 32.72 7.94 2.10
N GLN A 201 34.00 8.29 2.27
CA GLN A 201 35.01 8.24 1.21
C GLN A 201 35.59 6.84 0.93
N LEU A 202 35.38 5.87 1.85
CA LEU A 202 36.07 4.55 1.81
C LEU A 202 35.83 3.74 0.52
N PHE A 203 34.70 3.91 -0.14
CA PHE A 203 34.33 3.10 -1.30
C PHE A 203 33.85 3.90 -2.51
N LEU A 204 34.02 5.22 -2.48
CA LEU A 204 33.61 6.11 -3.60
C LEU A 204 34.20 5.68 -4.94
N ALA A 205 35.43 5.17 -4.96
CA ALA A 205 36.07 4.65 -6.19
C ALA A 205 35.32 3.45 -6.81
N GLN A 206 34.47 2.76 -6.04
CA GLN A 206 33.70 1.61 -6.50
C GLN A 206 32.27 1.97 -6.90
N CYS A 207 31.85 3.23 -6.65
CA CYS A 207 30.51 3.68 -6.98
C CYS A 207 30.34 3.94 -8.48
N ASP A 208 29.14 3.70 -8.98
CA ASP A 208 28.69 4.02 -10.34
C ASP A 208 27.69 5.19 -10.34
N LEU A 209 27.20 5.59 -9.15
CA LEU A 209 26.38 6.77 -8.93
C LEU A 209 26.53 7.22 -7.47
N VAL A 210 26.70 8.52 -7.23
CA VAL A 210 26.75 9.12 -5.89
C VAL A 210 25.66 10.19 -5.80
N VAL A 211 24.85 10.15 -4.75
CA VAL A 211 23.69 11.05 -4.57
C VAL A 211 23.70 11.64 -3.15
N GLY A 212 23.47 12.94 -3.02
CA GLY A 212 23.38 13.59 -1.72
C GLY A 212 22.69 14.96 -1.79
N THR A 213 22.22 15.44 -0.63
CA THR A 213 21.84 16.84 -0.45
C THR A 213 23.08 17.71 -0.36
N GLU A 214 22.94 19.01 -0.34
CA GLU A 214 24.08 19.94 -0.20
C GLU A 214 24.85 19.68 1.10
N GLU A 215 24.13 19.51 2.22
CA GLU A 215 24.73 19.21 3.51
C GLU A 215 25.43 17.83 3.53
N GLU A 216 24.86 16.85 2.87
CA GLU A 216 25.44 15.50 2.74
C GLU A 216 26.71 15.53 1.90
N ILE A 217 26.74 16.33 0.81
CA ILE A 217 27.92 16.56 -0.01
C ILE A 217 29.00 17.30 0.80
N HIS A 218 28.63 18.28 1.63
CA HIS A 218 29.59 18.97 2.51
C HIS A 218 30.26 18.00 3.49
N VAL A 219 29.49 17.12 4.13
CA VAL A 219 30.05 16.12 5.05
C VAL A 219 30.96 15.14 4.30
N ALA A 220 30.51 14.58 3.18
CA ALA A 220 31.31 13.63 2.43
C ALA A 220 32.58 14.25 1.81
N GLY A 221 32.52 15.51 1.40
CA GLY A 221 33.64 16.30 0.87
C GLY A 221 34.55 16.90 1.93
N GLY A 222 34.08 17.02 3.20
CA GLY A 222 34.85 17.57 4.32
C GLY A 222 35.03 19.08 4.27
N THR A 223 34.13 19.81 3.61
CA THR A 223 34.12 21.29 3.55
C THR A 223 32.69 21.80 3.33
N THR A 224 32.40 22.99 3.81
CA THR A 224 31.08 23.65 3.62
C THR A 224 30.98 24.46 2.31
N ASN A 225 32.03 24.52 1.52
CA ASN A 225 31.98 25.04 0.16
C ASN A 225 31.53 23.93 -0.80
N THR A 226 30.33 24.09 -1.38
CA THR A 226 29.70 23.05 -2.22
C THR A 226 30.56 22.64 -3.43
N ILE A 227 31.17 23.62 -4.13
CA ILE A 227 32.03 23.33 -5.29
C ILE A 227 33.29 22.59 -4.87
N GLU A 228 33.93 23.02 -3.78
CA GLU A 228 35.10 22.33 -3.23
C GLU A 228 34.75 20.91 -2.76
N ALA A 229 33.62 20.73 -2.07
CA ALA A 229 33.14 19.42 -1.64
C ALA A 229 32.90 18.49 -2.83
N LEU A 230 32.24 18.96 -3.89
CA LEU A 230 32.03 18.21 -5.12
C LEU A 230 33.36 17.85 -5.79
N ARG A 231 34.36 18.75 -5.82
CA ARG A 231 35.70 18.48 -6.37
C ARG A 231 36.45 17.46 -5.53
N GLN A 232 36.32 17.50 -4.21
CA GLN A 232 36.91 16.47 -3.34
C GLN A 232 36.29 15.10 -3.64
N LEU A 233 34.97 14.99 -3.75
CA LEU A 233 34.32 13.74 -4.15
C LEU A 233 34.77 13.30 -5.54
N ARG A 234 34.82 14.19 -6.53
CA ARG A 234 35.30 13.89 -7.89
C ARG A 234 36.75 13.37 -7.92
N SER A 235 37.59 13.81 -7.02
CA SER A 235 38.96 13.29 -6.92
C SER A 235 39.02 11.82 -6.47
N LEU A 236 37.94 11.33 -5.84
CA LEU A 236 37.83 9.98 -5.28
C LEU A 236 36.97 9.04 -6.11
N THR A 237 36.16 9.55 -7.04
CA THR A 237 35.30 8.73 -7.90
C THR A 237 35.16 9.28 -9.31
N GLN A 238 34.98 8.36 -10.27
CA GLN A 238 34.56 8.71 -11.63
C GLN A 238 33.04 8.61 -11.83
N ALA A 239 32.29 8.18 -10.80
CA ALA A 239 30.84 8.06 -10.87
C ALA A 239 30.16 9.43 -11.07
N PRO A 240 29.06 9.53 -11.81
CA PRO A 240 28.21 10.72 -11.79
C PRO A 240 27.81 11.10 -10.37
N ILE A 241 27.84 12.40 -10.06
CA ILE A 241 27.43 12.95 -8.76
C ILE A 241 26.13 13.72 -8.95
N VAL A 242 25.13 13.41 -8.14
CA VAL A 242 23.82 14.05 -8.14
C VAL A 242 23.65 14.87 -6.87
N LEU A 243 23.53 16.17 -7.01
CA LEU A 243 23.29 17.12 -5.94
C LEU A 243 21.78 17.42 -5.84
N LYS A 244 21.15 17.01 -4.74
CA LYS A 244 19.75 17.35 -4.41
C LYS A 244 19.72 18.75 -3.83
N ARG A 245 18.90 19.67 -4.42
CA ARG A 245 18.84 21.09 -4.07
C ARG A 245 17.47 21.52 -3.53
N GLY A 246 16.69 20.59 -3.00
CA GLY A 246 15.35 20.84 -2.46
C GLY A 246 14.41 21.48 -3.49
N ALA A 247 13.83 22.63 -3.16
CA ALA A 247 12.91 23.33 -4.06
C ALA A 247 13.57 23.81 -5.37
N ALA A 248 14.89 24.00 -5.39
CA ALA A 248 15.64 24.36 -6.60
C ALA A 248 15.84 23.17 -7.56
N GLY A 249 15.43 21.96 -7.16
CA GLY A 249 15.55 20.75 -7.96
C GLY A 249 16.85 20.00 -7.74
N CYS A 250 17.58 19.68 -8.80
CA CYS A 250 18.87 18.97 -8.70
C CYS A 250 19.86 19.42 -9.76
N ALA A 251 21.14 19.08 -9.53
CA ALA A 251 22.21 19.21 -10.51
C ALA A 251 22.94 17.87 -10.65
N VAL A 252 23.25 17.47 -11.89
CA VAL A 252 23.99 16.25 -12.19
C VAL A 252 25.35 16.62 -12.80
N PHE A 253 26.39 16.00 -12.28
CA PHE A 253 27.78 16.16 -12.72
C PHE A 253 28.29 14.79 -13.18
N PRO A 254 28.11 14.44 -14.47
CA PRO A 254 28.61 13.16 -15.00
C PRO A 254 30.14 13.09 -14.99
N ASP A 255 30.77 14.24 -15.31
CA ASP A 255 32.22 14.35 -15.51
C ASP A 255 32.84 15.38 -14.55
N ALA A 256 33.57 16.35 -15.07
CA ALA A 256 34.27 17.38 -14.29
C ALA A 256 33.29 18.30 -13.53
N ILE A 257 33.70 18.76 -12.35
CA ILE A 257 32.96 19.73 -11.56
C ILE A 257 33.29 21.14 -12.05
N PRO A 258 32.33 21.90 -12.56
CA PRO A 258 32.52 23.27 -13.01
C PRO A 258 32.77 24.24 -11.84
N ASP A 259 33.13 25.48 -12.16
CA ASP A 259 33.29 26.56 -11.16
C ASP A 259 31.96 27.10 -10.63
N ASP A 260 30.87 26.77 -11.31
CA ASP A 260 29.50 27.17 -10.97
C ASP A 260 28.56 25.97 -11.13
N ILE A 261 27.71 25.71 -10.12
CA ILE A 261 26.72 24.63 -10.14
C ILE A 261 25.80 24.75 -11.37
N GLU A 262 25.44 25.98 -11.75
CA GLU A 262 24.53 26.24 -12.89
C GLU A 262 25.13 25.86 -14.25
N ARG A 263 26.44 25.52 -14.32
CA ARG A 263 27.08 24.96 -15.51
C ARG A 263 27.04 23.43 -15.57
N GLY A 264 26.53 22.76 -14.52
CA GLY A 264 26.19 21.35 -14.55
C GLY A 264 24.90 21.09 -15.34
N ILE A 265 24.43 19.85 -15.35
CA ILE A 265 23.10 19.52 -15.86
C ILE A 265 22.09 19.83 -14.76
N VAL A 266 21.54 21.05 -14.82
CA VAL A 266 20.58 21.55 -13.81
C VAL A 266 19.16 21.29 -14.24
N ILE A 267 18.40 20.63 -13.37
CA ILE A 267 17.00 20.29 -13.58
C ILE A 267 16.17 21.01 -12.49
N PRO A 268 15.29 21.94 -12.87
CA PRO A 268 14.51 22.72 -11.91
C PRO A 268 13.51 21.84 -11.15
N GLY A 269 13.22 22.24 -9.91
CA GLY A 269 12.18 21.62 -9.09
C GLY A 269 10.77 22.01 -9.53
N PHE A 270 9.79 21.41 -8.88
CA PHE A 270 8.37 21.73 -9.06
C PHE A 270 7.90 22.62 -7.89
N ALA A 271 7.20 23.69 -8.20
CA ALA A 271 6.60 24.56 -7.19
C ALA A 271 5.34 23.90 -6.64
N VAL A 272 5.42 23.38 -5.43
CA VAL A 272 4.31 22.69 -4.74
C VAL A 272 4.16 23.22 -3.32
N GLU A 273 2.94 23.10 -2.77
CA GLU A 273 2.73 23.32 -1.36
C GLU A 273 3.32 22.16 -0.55
N VAL A 274 4.25 22.49 0.34
CA VAL A 274 4.93 21.50 1.18
C VAL A 274 4.09 21.25 2.43
N PHE A 275 3.69 20.00 2.62
CA PHE A 275 3.12 19.52 3.88
C PHE A 275 4.24 19.30 4.91
N ASN A 276 5.25 18.48 4.55
CA ASN A 276 6.45 18.28 5.34
C ASN A 276 7.61 17.79 4.43
N VAL A 277 8.85 18.14 4.77
CA VAL A 277 10.04 17.78 3.95
C VAL A 277 10.56 16.36 4.19
N LEU A 278 10.01 15.62 5.16
CA LEU A 278 10.47 14.28 5.50
C LEU A 278 10.20 13.30 4.33
N GLY A 279 11.19 12.48 4.00
CA GLY A 279 11.10 11.53 2.88
C GLY A 279 11.34 12.12 1.49
N ALA A 280 11.52 13.44 1.35
CA ALA A 280 11.79 14.09 0.07
C ALA A 280 12.99 13.49 -0.68
N GLY A 281 14.08 13.22 0.05
CA GLY A 281 15.31 12.64 -0.50
C GLY A 281 15.10 11.23 -1.02
N ASP A 282 14.41 10.37 -0.26
CA ASP A 282 14.08 8.99 -0.63
C ASP A 282 13.15 8.98 -1.85
N GLY A 283 12.16 9.87 -1.85
CA GLY A 283 11.25 10.08 -2.99
C GLY A 283 12.00 10.51 -4.23
N PHE A 284 12.85 11.55 -4.12
CA PHE A 284 13.68 12.00 -5.22
C PHE A 284 14.51 10.84 -5.80
N LEU A 285 15.23 10.11 -4.96
CA LEU A 285 16.09 9.03 -5.43
C LEU A 285 15.28 7.89 -6.07
N SER A 286 14.12 7.57 -5.55
CA SER A 286 13.21 6.58 -6.19
C SER A 286 12.83 7.00 -7.61
N GLY A 287 12.43 8.25 -7.80
CA GLY A 287 12.09 8.80 -9.12
C GLY A 287 13.29 8.84 -10.06
N PHE A 288 14.43 9.31 -9.58
CA PHE A 288 15.68 9.38 -10.34
C PHE A 288 16.13 8.00 -10.83
N LEU A 289 16.18 7.01 -9.93
CA LEU A 289 16.56 5.63 -10.25
C LEU A 289 15.58 4.96 -11.21
N SER A 290 14.31 5.32 -11.16
CA SER A 290 13.31 4.81 -12.11
C SER A 290 13.59 5.20 -13.56
N GLY A 291 14.28 6.32 -13.78
CA GLY A 291 14.80 6.75 -15.08
C GLY A 291 16.19 6.17 -15.38
N TRP A 292 17.11 6.31 -14.44
CA TRP A 292 18.50 5.92 -14.61
C TRP A 292 18.68 4.42 -14.94
N LEU A 293 17.98 3.55 -14.21
CA LEU A 293 17.99 2.11 -14.46
C LEU A 293 17.33 1.71 -15.80
N ARG A 294 16.56 2.62 -16.42
CA ARG A 294 16.01 2.45 -17.77
C ARG A 294 16.86 3.10 -18.85
N GLY A 295 18.01 3.70 -18.50
CA GLY A 295 18.92 4.34 -19.45
C GLY A 295 18.40 5.65 -20.03
N GLN A 296 17.52 6.36 -19.29
CA GLN A 296 17.01 7.68 -19.69
C GLN A 296 18.10 8.75 -19.54
N SER A 297 17.90 9.92 -20.20
CA SER A 297 18.84 11.05 -20.06
C SER A 297 18.88 11.59 -18.63
N TRP A 298 19.94 12.32 -18.30
CA TRP A 298 20.09 12.92 -16.96
C TRP A 298 18.96 13.91 -16.65
N GLU A 299 18.51 14.66 -17.65
CA GLU A 299 17.40 15.60 -17.54
C GLU A 299 16.10 14.88 -17.17
N GLU A 300 15.80 13.76 -17.83
CA GLU A 300 14.60 12.98 -17.53
C GLU A 300 14.71 12.29 -16.17
N CYS A 301 15.88 11.75 -15.81
CA CYS A 301 16.13 11.20 -14.49
C CYS A 301 15.89 12.24 -13.39
N GLY A 302 16.47 13.44 -13.56
CA GLY A 302 16.29 14.54 -12.62
C GLY A 302 14.84 15.05 -12.56
N ARG A 303 14.17 15.16 -13.72
CA ARG A 303 12.75 15.55 -13.79
C ARG A 303 11.86 14.57 -13.04
N ARG A 304 12.06 13.26 -13.21
CA ARG A 304 11.33 12.21 -12.47
C ARG A 304 11.64 12.26 -10.98
N GLY A 305 12.91 12.44 -10.61
CA GLY A 305 13.33 12.60 -9.21
C GLY A 305 12.65 13.80 -8.54
N ASN A 306 12.71 14.97 -9.16
CA ASN A 306 12.07 16.19 -8.66
C ASN A 306 10.56 16.04 -8.55
N ALA A 307 9.90 15.42 -9.54
CA ALA A 307 8.46 15.17 -9.52
C ALA A 307 8.04 14.22 -8.38
N THR A 308 8.79 13.13 -8.20
CA THR A 308 8.52 12.17 -7.11
C THR A 308 8.75 12.83 -5.74
N GLY A 309 9.83 13.60 -5.59
CA GLY A 309 10.07 14.40 -4.38
C GLY A 309 8.95 15.41 -4.09
N ALA A 310 8.45 16.11 -5.11
CA ALA A 310 7.34 17.06 -4.99
C ALA A 310 6.04 16.37 -4.53
N LEU A 311 5.73 15.19 -5.08
CA LEU A 311 4.57 14.39 -4.66
C LEU A 311 4.70 13.93 -3.21
N VAL A 312 5.88 13.48 -2.79
CA VAL A 312 6.12 13.03 -1.40
C VAL A 312 5.95 14.18 -0.41
N VAL A 313 6.57 15.36 -0.65
CA VAL A 313 6.48 16.47 0.30
C VAL A 313 5.09 17.10 0.40
N SER A 314 4.20 16.82 -0.53
CA SER A 314 2.80 17.28 -0.50
C SER A 314 1.90 16.44 0.40
N ARG A 315 2.40 15.32 0.98
CA ARG A 315 1.61 14.32 1.71
C ARG A 315 2.20 13.99 3.07
N HIS A 316 1.41 13.29 3.88
CA HIS A 316 1.84 12.79 5.18
C HIS A 316 2.61 11.46 5.04
N GLY A 317 3.74 11.34 5.72
CA GLY A 317 4.56 10.12 5.80
C GLY A 317 5.61 10.01 4.68
N CYS A 318 6.53 9.04 4.81
CA CYS A 318 7.57 8.74 3.81
C CYS A 318 7.09 7.67 2.82
N SER A 319 7.10 6.39 3.24
CA SER A 319 6.69 5.30 2.37
C SER A 319 5.22 5.38 1.91
N PRO A 320 4.23 5.77 2.75
CA PRO A 320 2.86 5.92 2.26
C PRO A 320 2.74 7.05 1.23
N ALA A 321 3.51 8.14 1.37
CA ALA A 321 3.49 9.27 0.44
C ALA A 321 4.14 8.99 -0.91
N SER A 322 4.95 7.93 -1.04
CA SER A 322 5.62 7.57 -2.29
C SER A 322 4.62 7.32 -3.41
N PRO A 323 4.72 8.02 -4.55
CA PRO A 323 3.77 7.88 -5.64
C PRO A 323 3.97 6.56 -6.40
N THR A 324 2.90 6.13 -7.05
CA THR A 324 2.94 5.06 -8.03
C THR A 324 3.33 5.59 -9.42
N LYS A 325 3.62 4.68 -10.34
CA LYS A 325 3.89 5.05 -11.73
C LYS A 325 2.74 5.86 -12.35
N ALA A 326 1.50 5.46 -12.07
CA ALA A 326 0.32 6.16 -12.60
C ALA A 326 0.22 7.61 -12.10
N GLU A 327 0.57 7.85 -10.84
CA GLU A 327 0.59 9.21 -10.27
C GLU A 327 1.71 10.05 -10.85
N LEU A 328 2.91 9.46 -11.00
CA LEU A 328 4.05 10.16 -11.58
C LEU A 328 3.78 10.53 -13.05
N ASP A 329 3.24 9.59 -13.83
CA ASP A 329 2.87 9.84 -15.22
C ASP A 329 1.80 10.94 -15.30
N TRP A 330 0.73 10.87 -14.47
CA TRP A 330 -0.30 11.89 -14.36
C TRP A 330 0.27 13.29 -14.07
N PHE A 331 1.19 13.38 -13.11
CA PHE A 331 1.82 14.63 -12.70
C PHE A 331 2.71 15.21 -13.80
N LEU A 332 3.52 14.38 -14.45
CA LEU A 332 4.46 14.80 -15.50
C LEU A 332 3.75 15.20 -16.79
N GLU A 333 2.65 14.53 -17.17
CA GLU A 333 1.88 14.84 -18.38
C GLU A 333 1.13 16.17 -18.27
N ARG A 334 0.59 16.49 -17.11
CA ARG A 334 -0.25 17.69 -16.93
C ARG A 334 0.55 18.96 -16.68
N SER A 335 1.86 18.89 -16.49
CA SER A 335 2.70 20.05 -16.12
C SER A 335 2.06 20.87 -14.99
N VAL A 336 1.57 20.17 -13.96
CA VAL A 336 0.71 20.71 -12.92
C VAL A 336 1.40 21.90 -12.24
N ARG A 337 0.79 23.07 -12.35
CA ARG A 337 1.18 24.30 -11.65
C ARG A 337 0.33 24.58 -10.41
N GLU A 338 -0.50 23.60 -10.01
CA GLU A 338 -1.34 23.72 -8.82
C GLU A 338 -0.49 23.46 -7.57
N PRO A 339 -0.26 24.46 -6.71
CA PRO A 339 0.55 24.26 -5.51
C PRO A 339 -0.06 23.27 -4.54
N GLY A 340 -1.39 23.18 -4.44
CA GLY A 340 -2.14 22.38 -3.48
C GLY A 340 -2.39 20.93 -3.93
N LEU A 341 -1.36 20.15 -4.24
CA LEU A 341 -1.49 18.75 -4.71
C LEU A 341 -2.27 17.85 -3.73
N HIS A 342 -2.18 18.10 -2.43
CA HIS A 342 -2.90 17.35 -1.40
C HIS A 342 -4.42 17.53 -1.47
N MET A 343 -4.90 18.60 -2.10
CA MET A 343 -6.33 18.87 -2.33
C MET A 343 -6.84 18.34 -3.68
N ASN A 344 -5.96 17.82 -4.53
CA ASN A 344 -6.35 17.34 -5.84
C ASN A 344 -7.05 15.99 -5.74
N ALA A 345 -8.36 15.97 -5.98
CA ALA A 345 -9.21 14.79 -5.83
C ALA A 345 -8.87 13.66 -6.82
N GLU A 346 -8.43 14.00 -8.05
CA GLU A 346 -8.03 13.00 -9.04
C GLU A 346 -6.74 12.31 -8.63
N LEU A 347 -5.74 13.07 -8.16
CA LEU A 347 -4.48 12.52 -7.66
C LEU A 347 -4.70 11.67 -6.42
N ALA A 348 -5.55 12.11 -5.49
CA ALA A 348 -5.93 11.34 -4.31
C ALA A 348 -6.63 10.02 -4.68
N TYR A 349 -7.52 10.04 -5.68
CA TYR A 349 -8.16 8.84 -6.21
C TYR A 349 -7.15 7.89 -6.84
N ILE A 350 -6.24 8.37 -7.70
CA ILE A 350 -5.21 7.53 -8.32
C ILE A 350 -4.33 6.89 -7.23
N HIS A 351 -3.87 7.68 -6.26
CA HIS A 351 -3.07 7.17 -5.15
C HIS A 351 -3.78 6.04 -4.41
N ARG A 352 -4.98 6.31 -3.89
CA ARG A 352 -5.79 5.31 -3.18
C ARG A 352 -6.03 4.06 -4.02
N ALA A 353 -6.34 4.24 -5.31
CA ALA A 353 -6.67 3.12 -6.19
C ALA A 353 -5.45 2.26 -6.55
N THR A 354 -4.25 2.83 -6.63
CA THR A 354 -3.03 2.12 -7.07
C THR A 354 -2.14 1.64 -5.93
N THR A 355 -2.39 2.08 -4.68
CA THR A 355 -1.69 1.61 -3.46
C THR A 355 -2.51 0.60 -2.66
N ARG A 356 -3.69 0.19 -3.13
CA ARG A 356 -4.53 -0.84 -2.48
C ARG A 356 -3.79 -2.15 -2.30
N ARG A 357 -4.12 -2.88 -1.23
CA ARG A 357 -3.57 -4.22 -0.99
C ARG A 357 -3.82 -5.14 -2.18
N PRO A 358 -2.82 -5.94 -2.61
CA PRO A 358 -3.04 -7.00 -3.60
C PRO A 358 -4.12 -7.98 -3.12
N ARG A 359 -4.94 -8.49 -4.04
CA ARG A 359 -5.97 -9.49 -3.78
C ARG A 359 -5.81 -10.66 -4.74
N ILE A 360 -6.09 -11.85 -4.26
CA ILE A 360 -6.17 -13.03 -5.12
C ILE A 360 -7.54 -13.00 -5.81
N LEU A 361 -7.55 -13.03 -7.12
CA LEU A 361 -8.74 -12.93 -7.95
C LEU A 361 -8.92 -14.17 -8.82
N PRO A 362 -10.13 -14.51 -9.20
CA PRO A 362 -11.42 -13.97 -8.73
C PRO A 362 -11.68 -14.30 -7.26
N VAL A 363 -12.52 -13.51 -6.58
CA VAL A 363 -12.90 -13.73 -5.18
C VAL A 363 -14.21 -14.52 -5.10
N CYS A 364 -14.24 -15.57 -4.30
CA CYS A 364 -15.42 -16.41 -4.05
C CYS A 364 -15.94 -16.18 -2.63
N VAL A 365 -16.96 -15.33 -2.46
CA VAL A 365 -17.38 -14.82 -1.16
C VAL A 365 -18.61 -15.56 -0.63
N ILE A 366 -18.51 -16.11 0.60
CA ILE A 366 -19.66 -16.54 1.41
C ILE A 366 -20.26 -15.30 2.08
N ALA A 367 -21.45 -14.88 1.65
CA ALA A 367 -22.09 -13.65 2.14
C ALA A 367 -23.15 -13.96 3.22
N ALA A 368 -22.81 -13.76 4.49
CA ALA A 368 -23.67 -14.01 5.65
C ALA A 368 -23.97 -12.71 6.44
N ASP A 369 -24.03 -11.56 5.75
CA ASP A 369 -24.28 -10.24 6.30
C ASP A 369 -25.77 -9.88 6.44
N HIS A 370 -26.69 -10.70 5.92
CA HIS A 370 -28.13 -10.48 5.95
C HIS A 370 -28.78 -11.24 7.10
N VAL A 371 -29.54 -10.52 7.95
CA VAL A 371 -30.25 -11.08 9.10
C VAL A 371 -31.70 -11.39 8.76
N ALA A 372 -32.40 -10.48 8.07
CA ALA A 372 -33.82 -10.60 7.78
C ALA A 372 -34.29 -11.90 7.09
N PRO A 373 -33.56 -12.48 6.12
CA PRO A 373 -33.96 -13.76 5.53
C PRO A 373 -33.87 -14.94 6.49
N LEU A 374 -32.99 -14.89 7.49
CA LEU A 374 -32.86 -15.92 8.52
C LEU A 374 -33.91 -15.75 9.62
N GLU A 375 -34.25 -14.52 9.98
CA GLU A 375 -35.36 -14.22 10.88
C GLU A 375 -36.72 -14.64 10.33
N ALA A 376 -36.88 -14.59 8.99
CA ALA A 376 -38.10 -15.02 8.31
C ALA A 376 -38.28 -16.55 8.28
N LEU A 377 -37.21 -17.33 8.39
CA LEU A 377 -37.30 -18.80 8.42
C LEU A 377 -37.79 -19.33 9.76
N VAL A 378 -37.37 -18.67 10.82
CA VAL A 378 -37.72 -19.06 12.19
C VAL A 378 -37.72 -17.76 13.02
N ARG A 379 -38.63 -17.60 13.97
CA ARG A 379 -38.52 -16.53 14.99
C ARG A 379 -37.33 -16.86 15.92
N VAL A 380 -36.12 -16.68 15.41
CA VAL A 380 -34.87 -17.12 16.05
C VAL A 380 -34.42 -16.04 17.02
N PRO A 381 -34.11 -16.36 18.28
CA PRO A 381 -33.46 -15.44 19.20
C PRO A 381 -32.09 -14.97 18.61
N ALA A 382 -31.73 -13.73 18.85
CA ALA A 382 -30.45 -13.14 18.37
C ALA A 382 -29.22 -14.00 18.71
N ARG A 383 -29.22 -14.66 19.86
CA ARG A 383 -28.17 -15.59 20.31
C ARG A 383 -27.94 -16.77 19.35
N THR A 384 -28.97 -17.23 18.67
CA THR A 384 -28.87 -18.33 17.69
C THR A 384 -28.30 -17.86 16.36
N LEU A 385 -28.55 -16.60 15.95
CA LEU A 385 -27.93 -16.03 14.74
C LEU A 385 -26.43 -15.86 14.90
N SER A 386 -25.96 -15.41 16.06
CA SER A 386 -24.53 -15.34 16.34
C SER A 386 -23.88 -16.72 16.28
N ALA A 387 -24.50 -17.76 16.88
CA ALA A 387 -24.00 -19.13 16.79
C ALA A 387 -23.93 -19.64 15.34
N LEU A 388 -24.95 -19.38 14.52
CA LEU A 388 -24.96 -19.73 13.11
C LEU A 388 -23.80 -19.08 12.36
N LYS A 389 -23.51 -17.81 12.60
CA LYS A 389 -22.40 -17.07 11.96
C LYS A 389 -21.02 -17.59 12.41
N GLN A 390 -20.92 -18.06 13.66
CA GLN A 390 -19.74 -18.77 14.14
C GLN A 390 -19.49 -20.08 13.35
N LEU A 391 -20.56 -20.82 13.02
CA LEU A 391 -20.45 -22.03 12.20
C LEU A 391 -20.06 -21.70 10.75
N VAL A 392 -20.63 -20.62 10.19
CA VAL A 392 -20.21 -20.12 8.87
C VAL A 392 -18.73 -19.74 8.85
N ALA A 393 -18.25 -19.04 9.88
CA ALA A 393 -16.84 -18.69 10.03
C ALA A 393 -15.95 -19.94 10.15
N SER A 394 -16.42 -20.95 10.89
CA SER A 394 -15.71 -22.24 11.03
C SER A 394 -15.57 -22.98 9.71
N ALA A 395 -16.63 -23.01 8.90
CA ALA A 395 -16.61 -23.59 7.56
C ALA A 395 -15.62 -22.85 6.64
N ALA A 396 -15.66 -21.51 6.66
CA ALA A 396 -14.76 -20.68 5.87
C ALA A 396 -13.29 -20.88 6.26
N LEU A 397 -12.97 -20.89 7.55
CA LEU A 397 -11.61 -21.15 8.05
C LEU A 397 -11.10 -22.55 7.68
N GLY A 398 -11.96 -23.56 7.73
CA GLY A 398 -11.61 -24.94 7.32
C GLY A 398 -11.25 -25.05 5.83
N LEU A 399 -11.74 -24.14 5.00
CA LEU A 399 -11.48 -24.09 3.56
C LEU A 399 -10.32 -23.16 3.18
N ALA A 400 -10.09 -22.09 3.93
CA ALA A 400 -9.22 -20.97 3.56
C ALA A 400 -7.80 -21.38 3.11
N ALA A 401 -7.17 -22.33 3.81
CA ALA A 401 -5.82 -22.79 3.51
C ALA A 401 -5.69 -23.45 2.11
N ARG A 402 -6.76 -24.08 1.61
CA ARG A 402 -6.79 -24.78 0.31
C ARG A 402 -7.49 -23.96 -0.77
N HIS A 403 -8.28 -22.96 -0.39
CA HIS A 403 -9.05 -22.10 -1.28
C HIS A 403 -8.69 -20.62 -1.05
N PRO A 404 -7.53 -20.16 -1.52
CA PRO A 404 -7.02 -18.80 -1.25
C PRO A 404 -7.89 -17.69 -1.87
N ARG A 405 -8.83 -18.04 -2.75
CA ARG A 405 -9.83 -17.14 -3.35
C ARG A 405 -11.05 -16.95 -2.47
N LEU A 406 -11.18 -17.74 -1.39
CA LEU A 406 -12.32 -17.65 -0.48
C LEU A 406 -12.34 -16.31 0.22
N GLY A 407 -13.51 -15.68 0.22
CA GLY A 407 -13.84 -14.49 0.99
C GLY A 407 -15.04 -14.73 1.89
N ILE A 408 -15.22 -13.86 2.87
CA ILE A 408 -16.38 -13.88 3.75
C ILE A 408 -16.92 -12.45 3.92
N LEU A 409 -18.24 -12.33 3.99
CA LEU A 409 -18.93 -11.08 4.26
C LEU A 409 -19.86 -11.26 5.47
N LEU A 410 -19.65 -10.48 6.51
CA LEU A 410 -20.37 -10.52 7.78
C LEU A 410 -20.85 -9.13 8.19
N ASP A 411 -21.78 -9.08 9.15
CA ASP A 411 -22.18 -7.85 9.83
C ASP A 411 -21.48 -7.70 11.20
N ASP A 412 -21.69 -6.56 11.83
CA ASP A 412 -21.03 -6.16 13.07
C ASP A 412 -21.77 -6.62 14.34
N ILE A 413 -23.05 -6.96 14.24
CA ILE A 413 -23.87 -7.23 15.42
C ILE A 413 -23.81 -8.73 15.73
N GLU A 414 -24.39 -9.52 14.85
CA GLU A 414 -24.47 -10.97 15.03
C GLU A 414 -23.20 -11.68 14.56
N GLY A 415 -22.35 -10.99 13.78
CA GLY A 415 -21.11 -11.53 13.19
C GLY A 415 -19.83 -11.07 13.91
N GLU A 416 -19.90 -10.27 14.98
CA GLU A 416 -18.70 -9.72 15.61
C GLU A 416 -17.75 -10.80 16.14
N GLU A 417 -18.26 -11.80 16.86
CA GLU A 417 -17.46 -12.91 17.37
C GLU A 417 -16.86 -13.75 16.22
N ALA A 418 -17.62 -13.94 15.13
CA ALA A 418 -17.14 -14.64 13.94
C ALA A 418 -16.01 -13.85 13.26
N LEU A 419 -16.11 -12.52 13.15
CA LEU A 419 -15.05 -11.64 12.65
C LEU A 419 -13.79 -11.70 13.51
N GLN A 420 -13.94 -11.70 14.83
CA GLN A 420 -12.81 -11.81 15.77
C GLN A 420 -12.11 -13.16 15.61
N ARG A 421 -12.86 -14.24 15.46
CA ARG A 421 -12.32 -15.59 15.25
C ARG A 421 -11.57 -15.74 13.94
N ILE A 422 -12.06 -15.14 12.86
CA ILE A 422 -11.42 -15.14 11.54
C ILE A 422 -10.10 -14.35 11.57
N GLY A 423 -10.06 -13.24 12.28
CA GLY A 423 -8.87 -12.40 12.38
C GLY A 423 -8.38 -11.95 10.99
N SER A 424 -7.24 -12.48 10.55
CA SER A 424 -6.62 -12.22 9.24
C SER A 424 -6.42 -13.47 8.39
N ASP A 425 -7.01 -14.61 8.78
CA ASP A 425 -6.78 -15.92 8.14
C ASP A 425 -7.49 -16.07 6.79
N ILE A 426 -8.41 -15.14 6.48
CA ILE A 426 -9.10 -15.06 5.19
C ILE A 426 -8.66 -13.78 4.48
N GLY A 427 -8.21 -13.92 3.22
CA GLY A 427 -7.63 -12.84 2.44
C GLY A 427 -8.63 -11.73 2.00
N TRP A 428 -9.93 -12.00 1.99
CA TRP A 428 -10.99 -11.07 1.65
C TRP A 428 -12.10 -11.10 2.70
N ILE A 429 -12.21 -10.06 3.53
CA ILE A 429 -13.19 -9.94 4.60
C ILE A 429 -14.02 -8.69 4.36
N GLY A 430 -15.26 -8.86 3.95
CA GLY A 430 -16.24 -7.78 3.87
C GLY A 430 -16.95 -7.59 5.19
N ARG A 431 -17.20 -6.34 5.56
CA ARG A 431 -17.91 -5.98 6.80
C ARG A 431 -19.01 -4.96 6.50
N LYS A 432 -20.23 -5.29 6.90
CA LYS A 432 -21.42 -4.48 6.65
C LYS A 432 -21.46 -3.26 7.58
N ILE A 433 -21.66 -2.07 7.02
CA ILE A 433 -21.69 -0.81 7.79
C ILE A 433 -23.10 -0.24 7.97
N GLU A 434 -24.00 -0.50 7.02
CA GLU A 434 -25.37 0.02 7.07
C GLU A 434 -26.23 -0.65 8.14
N ALA A 435 -27.14 0.12 8.73
CA ALA A 435 -28.17 -0.43 9.60
C ALA A 435 -29.16 -1.26 8.78
N THR A 436 -29.57 -2.41 9.31
CA THR A 436 -30.51 -3.33 8.65
C THR A 436 -31.86 -2.66 8.40
N GLY A 437 -32.36 -2.75 7.15
CA GLY A 437 -33.66 -2.21 6.76
C GLY A 437 -33.75 -0.69 6.74
N ALA A 438 -32.63 0.03 6.84
CA ALA A 438 -32.64 1.49 6.83
C ALA A 438 -32.86 2.06 5.43
N ALA A 439 -33.96 2.73 5.22
CA ALA A 439 -34.23 3.62 4.10
C ALA A 439 -34.79 4.94 4.68
N PRO A 440 -34.10 6.08 4.46
CA PRO A 440 -32.81 6.27 3.76
C PRO A 440 -31.62 5.63 4.49
N LEU A 441 -30.50 5.55 3.79
CA LEU A 441 -29.24 4.99 4.30
C LEU A 441 -28.88 5.60 5.67
N ARG A 442 -28.67 4.75 6.65
CA ARG A 442 -28.16 5.10 7.99
C ARG A 442 -27.09 4.08 8.40
N PHE A 443 -26.11 4.54 9.13
CA PHE A 443 -25.12 3.67 9.75
C PHE A 443 -25.59 3.22 11.13
N ARG A 444 -24.97 2.16 11.65
CA ARG A 444 -25.32 1.55 12.93
C ARG A 444 -25.33 2.59 14.05
N ASP A 445 -26.31 2.50 14.93
CA ASP A 445 -26.50 3.32 16.14
C ASP A 445 -26.56 4.84 15.89
N GLY A 446 -26.80 5.26 14.64
CA GLY A 446 -26.78 6.67 14.26
C GLY A 446 -25.38 7.30 14.29
N ALA A 447 -24.32 6.48 14.44
CA ALA A 447 -22.95 6.96 14.43
C ALA A 447 -22.54 7.44 13.02
N SER A 448 -21.52 8.31 12.94
CA SER A 448 -20.90 8.63 11.67
C SER A 448 -20.06 7.46 11.14
N ALA A 449 -19.88 7.37 9.82
CA ALA A 449 -19.05 6.36 9.20
C ALA A 449 -17.61 6.37 9.78
N ALA A 450 -17.03 7.55 9.97
CA ALA A 450 -15.68 7.70 10.50
C ALA A 450 -15.52 7.09 11.91
N VAL A 451 -16.50 7.27 12.79
CA VAL A 451 -16.48 6.69 14.15
C VAL A 451 -16.53 5.16 14.12
N LEU A 452 -17.31 4.57 13.22
CA LEU A 452 -17.35 3.12 13.06
C LEU A 452 -16.04 2.58 12.50
N LEU A 453 -15.55 3.18 11.42
CA LEU A 453 -14.34 2.72 10.72
C LEU A 453 -13.06 2.90 11.54
N SER A 454 -13.02 3.85 12.49
CA SER A 454 -11.87 4.04 13.38
C SER A 454 -11.50 2.79 14.19
N ARG A 455 -12.45 1.89 14.42
CA ARG A 455 -12.29 0.66 15.19
C ARG A 455 -12.13 -0.59 14.34
N TRP A 456 -12.25 -0.48 13.00
CA TRP A 456 -12.17 -1.62 12.12
C TRP A 456 -10.72 -1.91 11.68
N PRO A 457 -10.34 -3.20 11.53
CA PRO A 457 -9.08 -3.54 10.88
C PRO A 457 -9.03 -2.99 9.46
N ARG A 458 -7.99 -2.25 9.11
CA ARG A 458 -7.87 -1.57 7.81
C ARG A 458 -7.82 -2.51 6.59
N HIS A 459 -7.60 -3.81 6.80
CA HIS A 459 -7.64 -4.81 5.73
C HIS A 459 -9.06 -5.29 5.40
N HIS A 460 -10.04 -4.98 6.23
CA HIS A 460 -11.45 -5.25 5.94
C HIS A 460 -11.96 -4.34 4.83
N ILE A 461 -12.92 -4.86 4.07
CA ILE A 461 -13.61 -4.15 3.00
C ILE A 461 -14.94 -3.67 3.55
N ILE A 462 -15.19 -2.38 3.42
CA ILE A 462 -16.45 -1.79 3.86
C ILE A 462 -17.52 -2.21 2.84
N LYS A 463 -18.53 -2.95 3.28
CA LYS A 463 -19.71 -3.23 2.45
C LYS A 463 -20.86 -2.33 2.87
N CYS A 464 -21.48 -1.69 1.89
CA CYS A 464 -22.68 -0.89 2.11
C CYS A 464 -23.76 -1.23 1.07
N LEU A 465 -24.91 -1.71 1.56
CA LEU A 465 -26.12 -1.81 0.77
C LEU A 465 -26.79 -0.43 0.72
N VAL A 466 -26.97 0.08 -0.50
CA VAL A 466 -27.61 1.36 -0.77
C VAL A 466 -29.02 1.12 -1.27
N PRO A 467 -30.05 1.60 -0.57
CA PRO A 467 -31.42 1.53 -1.06
C PRO A 467 -31.56 2.20 -2.44
N MET A 468 -32.29 1.55 -3.36
CA MET A 468 -32.40 2.03 -4.74
C MET A 468 -33.48 3.10 -4.91
N ASP A 469 -34.41 3.22 -4.00
CA ASP A 469 -35.60 4.08 -4.13
C ASP A 469 -35.80 5.06 -3.02
N ASP A 470 -36.42 6.09 -3.41
CA ASP A 470 -37.23 7.16 -2.84
C ASP A 470 -36.66 8.55 -3.18
N ASP A 471 -37.36 9.24 -4.09
CA ASP A 471 -37.00 10.61 -4.49
C ASP A 471 -37.02 11.58 -3.30
N GLY A 472 -37.87 11.32 -2.29
CA GLY A 472 -37.99 12.15 -1.09
C GLY A 472 -36.78 12.08 -0.14
N THR A 473 -36.01 11.00 -0.17
CA THR A 473 -34.87 10.78 0.72
C THR A 473 -33.52 10.76 0.01
N ARG A 474 -33.51 10.92 -1.29
CA ARG A 474 -32.31 10.83 -2.16
C ARG A 474 -31.19 11.78 -1.71
N ALA A 475 -31.52 13.01 -1.35
CA ALA A 475 -30.53 14.00 -0.92
C ALA A 475 -29.77 13.52 0.32
N LEU A 476 -30.48 13.08 1.36
CA LEU A 476 -29.88 12.57 2.59
C LEU A 476 -29.05 11.31 2.33
N GLN A 477 -29.53 10.41 1.46
CA GLN A 477 -28.79 9.21 1.09
C GLN A 477 -27.48 9.54 0.34
N ASN A 478 -27.49 10.54 -0.53
CA ASN A 478 -26.30 11.01 -1.23
C ASN A 478 -25.29 11.61 -0.25
N GLU A 479 -25.73 12.42 0.73
CA GLU A 479 -24.86 12.93 1.78
C GLU A 479 -24.18 11.81 2.57
N ARG A 480 -24.92 10.75 2.93
CA ARG A 480 -24.37 9.59 3.63
C ARG A 480 -23.38 8.78 2.78
N LEU A 481 -23.60 8.69 1.48
CA LEU A 481 -22.66 8.04 0.56
C LEU A 481 -21.34 8.82 0.44
N VAL A 482 -21.42 10.14 0.35
CA VAL A 482 -20.23 11.00 0.33
C VAL A 482 -19.47 10.91 1.65
N GLU A 483 -20.18 10.98 2.81
CA GLU A 483 -19.60 10.77 4.13
C GLU A 483 -18.85 9.43 4.22
N LEU A 484 -19.49 8.35 3.77
CA LEU A 484 -18.90 7.02 3.79
C LEU A 484 -17.64 6.92 2.92
N TYR A 485 -17.68 7.49 1.72
CA TYR A 485 -16.55 7.48 0.80
C TYR A 485 -15.36 8.28 1.35
N GLN A 486 -15.64 9.45 1.95
CA GLN A 486 -14.60 10.27 2.62
C GLN A 486 -13.98 9.53 3.82
N ALA A 487 -14.81 8.88 4.64
CA ALA A 487 -14.33 8.08 5.76
C ALA A 487 -13.51 6.85 5.28
N ALA A 488 -13.94 6.17 4.22
CA ALA A 488 -13.19 5.07 3.61
C ALA A 488 -11.82 5.53 3.09
N ALA A 489 -11.76 6.71 2.46
CA ALA A 489 -10.52 7.30 2.00
C ALA A 489 -9.59 7.69 3.17
N MET A 490 -10.13 8.29 4.24
CA MET A 490 -9.38 8.68 5.44
C MET A 490 -8.69 7.48 6.12
N TYR A 491 -9.36 6.33 6.15
CA TYR A 491 -8.84 5.10 6.76
C TYR A 491 -8.16 4.16 5.76
N GLU A 492 -7.99 4.56 4.49
CA GLU A 492 -7.38 3.76 3.43
C GLU A 492 -8.05 2.38 3.26
N MET A 493 -9.36 2.31 3.48
CA MET A 493 -10.15 1.09 3.38
C MET A 493 -10.85 1.00 2.03
N GLU A 494 -10.96 -0.22 1.48
CA GLU A 494 -11.71 -0.46 0.25
C GLU A 494 -13.22 -0.40 0.51
N LEU A 495 -13.97 0.16 -0.45
CA LEU A 495 -15.42 0.30 -0.40
C LEU A 495 -16.10 -0.59 -1.45
N LEU A 496 -17.00 -1.44 -1.00
CA LEU A 496 -17.92 -2.24 -1.79
C LEU A 496 -19.33 -1.66 -1.67
N LEU A 497 -19.90 -1.17 -2.78
CA LEU A 497 -21.29 -0.76 -2.82
C LEU A 497 -22.17 -1.86 -3.44
N GLU A 498 -23.29 -2.12 -2.79
CA GLU A 498 -24.31 -3.07 -3.24
C GLU A 498 -25.58 -2.34 -3.59
N PHE A 499 -26.16 -2.61 -4.76
CA PHE A 499 -27.46 -2.15 -5.17
C PHE A 499 -28.42 -3.32 -5.31
N VAL A 500 -29.41 -3.38 -4.45
CA VAL A 500 -30.51 -4.34 -4.53
C VAL A 500 -31.81 -3.63 -4.18
N HIS A 501 -32.85 -3.90 -4.94
CA HIS A 501 -34.21 -3.57 -4.57
C HIS A 501 -34.93 -4.85 -4.12
N PRO A 502 -35.43 -4.94 -2.88
CA PRO A 502 -36.01 -6.19 -2.36
C PRO A 502 -37.29 -6.64 -3.07
N ASP A 503 -38.06 -5.72 -3.65
CA ASP A 503 -39.46 -5.98 -4.05
C ASP A 503 -39.74 -5.82 -5.57
N THR A 504 -38.75 -5.48 -6.40
CA THR A 504 -38.95 -5.32 -7.85
C THR A 504 -38.00 -6.15 -8.68
N PRO A 505 -38.39 -6.59 -9.90
CA PRO A 505 -37.44 -7.19 -10.83
C PRO A 505 -36.28 -6.25 -11.10
N GLN A 506 -35.08 -6.78 -11.02
CA GLN A 506 -33.86 -6.01 -11.19
C GLN A 506 -33.74 -5.53 -12.64
N ASP A 507 -33.83 -4.22 -12.83
CA ASP A 507 -33.69 -3.57 -14.14
C ASP A 507 -32.22 -3.08 -14.28
N ALA A 508 -31.53 -3.58 -15.29
CA ALA A 508 -30.17 -3.18 -15.59
C ALA A 508 -30.03 -1.67 -15.85
N GLN A 509 -31.04 -1.06 -16.46
CA GLN A 509 -31.03 0.37 -16.73
C GLN A 509 -31.03 1.21 -15.45
N ARG A 510 -31.80 0.81 -14.44
CA ARG A 510 -31.82 1.48 -13.13
C ARG A 510 -30.49 1.33 -12.41
N VAL A 511 -29.85 0.16 -12.51
CA VAL A 511 -28.49 -0.05 -11.95
C VAL A 511 -27.49 0.90 -12.63
N VAL A 512 -27.52 1.02 -13.96
CA VAL A 512 -26.68 1.96 -14.71
C VAL A 512 -26.90 3.41 -14.28
N GLU A 513 -28.16 3.84 -14.15
CA GLU A 513 -28.50 5.18 -13.70
C GLU A 513 -27.97 5.45 -12.29
N ARG A 514 -28.08 4.46 -11.41
CA ARG A 514 -27.62 4.58 -10.03
C ARG A 514 -26.09 4.62 -9.91
N ILE A 515 -25.37 3.82 -10.72
CA ILE A 515 -23.91 3.88 -10.82
C ILE A 515 -23.48 5.29 -11.25
N ARG A 516 -24.07 5.83 -12.33
CA ARG A 516 -23.77 7.19 -12.82
C ARG A 516 -24.08 8.27 -11.78
N ALA A 517 -25.23 8.18 -11.11
CA ALA A 517 -25.60 9.12 -10.06
C ALA A 517 -24.62 9.09 -8.88
N THR A 518 -24.16 7.91 -8.49
CA THR A 518 -23.16 7.73 -7.42
C THR A 518 -21.81 8.33 -7.82
N GLN A 519 -21.36 8.08 -9.04
CA GLN A 519 -20.09 8.64 -9.54
C GLN A 519 -20.15 10.16 -9.71
N ALA A 520 -21.29 10.71 -10.12
CA ALA A 520 -21.51 12.15 -10.22
C ALA A 520 -21.39 12.89 -8.87
N LEU A 521 -21.52 12.18 -7.73
CA LEU A 521 -21.23 12.69 -6.38
C LEU A 521 -19.73 12.67 -6.05
N GLY A 522 -18.87 12.18 -6.95
CA GLY A 522 -17.44 11.94 -6.70
C GLY A 522 -17.18 10.63 -5.96
N VAL A 523 -18.19 9.78 -5.73
CA VAL A 523 -18.07 8.49 -5.04
C VAL A 523 -17.62 7.42 -6.03
N LYS A 524 -16.37 6.96 -5.91
CA LYS A 524 -15.73 5.96 -6.77
C LYS A 524 -15.37 4.73 -5.93
N PRO A 525 -16.32 3.78 -5.74
CA PRO A 525 -16.07 2.60 -4.93
C PRO A 525 -15.02 1.69 -5.57
N ASP A 526 -14.35 0.89 -4.76
CA ASP A 526 -13.37 -0.09 -5.22
C ASP A 526 -14.05 -1.31 -5.84
N TRP A 527 -15.23 -1.65 -5.33
CA TRP A 527 -16.00 -2.82 -5.73
C TRP A 527 -17.47 -2.48 -5.90
N TRP A 528 -18.09 -3.16 -6.85
CA TRP A 528 -19.54 -3.20 -6.96
C TRP A 528 -20.05 -4.61 -6.68
N LYS A 529 -21.12 -4.75 -5.92
CA LYS A 529 -21.86 -6.00 -5.76
C LYS A 529 -23.21 -5.84 -6.42
N LEU A 530 -23.40 -6.52 -7.55
CA LEU A 530 -24.50 -6.28 -8.47
C LEU A 530 -25.29 -7.55 -8.75
N PRO A 531 -26.59 -7.41 -9.09
CA PRO A 531 -27.44 -8.53 -9.48
C PRO A 531 -26.88 -9.30 -10.68
N ALA A 532 -27.18 -10.60 -10.72
CA ALA A 532 -26.84 -11.45 -11.84
C ALA A 532 -27.85 -11.24 -13.00
N PHE A 533 -27.40 -10.61 -14.08
CA PHE A 533 -28.18 -10.44 -15.31
C PHE A 533 -27.83 -11.53 -16.30
N SER A 534 -28.84 -12.10 -16.97
CA SER A 534 -28.66 -13.12 -18.01
C SER A 534 -28.43 -12.50 -19.40
N ASP A 535 -28.78 -11.21 -19.60
CA ASP A 535 -28.52 -10.50 -20.86
C ASP A 535 -27.10 -9.90 -20.88
N PRO A 536 -26.23 -10.32 -21.82
CA PRO A 536 -24.89 -9.74 -21.98
C PRO A 536 -24.89 -8.21 -22.23
N ARG A 537 -25.93 -7.64 -22.85
CA ARG A 537 -26.02 -6.21 -23.11
C ARG A 537 -26.18 -5.38 -21.85
N ALA A 538 -26.81 -5.96 -20.82
CA ALA A 538 -26.91 -5.35 -19.51
C ALA A 538 -25.50 -5.11 -18.91
N TRP A 539 -24.65 -6.12 -19.00
CA TRP A 539 -23.27 -6.03 -18.53
C TRP A 539 -22.44 -5.03 -19.33
N ASP A 540 -22.61 -4.97 -20.66
CA ASP A 540 -21.93 -3.96 -21.49
C ASP A 540 -22.27 -2.53 -21.05
N ALA A 541 -23.54 -2.28 -20.70
CA ALA A 541 -23.98 -0.98 -20.22
C ALA A 541 -23.46 -0.66 -18.82
N ILE A 542 -23.43 -1.63 -17.93
CA ILE A 542 -22.91 -1.52 -16.57
C ILE A 542 -21.41 -1.24 -16.58
N GLU A 543 -20.63 -2.03 -17.32
CA GLU A 543 -19.18 -1.88 -17.43
C GLU A 543 -18.81 -0.51 -17.99
N ARG A 544 -19.47 -0.07 -19.06
CA ARG A 544 -19.28 1.30 -19.59
C ARG A 544 -19.59 2.37 -18.56
N ALA A 545 -20.68 2.22 -17.81
CA ALA A 545 -21.04 3.20 -16.77
C ALA A 545 -20.00 3.27 -15.65
N ILE A 546 -19.48 2.12 -15.22
CA ILE A 546 -18.45 2.08 -14.18
C ILE A 546 -17.16 2.73 -14.70
N HIS A 547 -16.64 2.26 -15.83
CA HIS A 547 -15.31 2.65 -16.30
C HIS A 547 -15.23 4.06 -16.88
N SER A 548 -16.37 4.67 -17.27
CA SER A 548 -16.38 6.04 -17.78
C SER A 548 -15.84 7.06 -16.76
N ASP A 549 -16.03 6.82 -15.46
CA ASP A 549 -15.65 7.76 -14.41
C ASP A 549 -14.85 7.11 -13.25
N ASN A 550 -14.83 5.78 -13.21
CA ASN A 550 -14.05 4.99 -12.24
C ASN A 550 -13.19 3.92 -12.95
N PRO A 551 -12.22 4.32 -13.79
CA PRO A 551 -11.41 3.39 -14.58
C PRO A 551 -10.52 2.48 -13.74
N LEU A 552 -10.24 2.85 -12.50
CA LEU A 552 -9.43 2.06 -11.55
C LEU A 552 -10.30 1.25 -10.57
N CYS A 553 -11.60 1.07 -10.85
CA CYS A 553 -12.43 0.14 -10.11
C CYS A 553 -11.80 -1.27 -10.11
N ARG A 554 -11.76 -1.96 -8.96
CA ARG A 554 -11.21 -3.33 -8.91
C ARG A 554 -12.09 -4.33 -9.64
N GLY A 555 -13.39 -4.15 -9.56
CA GLY A 555 -14.31 -5.00 -10.29
C GLY A 555 -15.68 -5.18 -9.64
N ILE A 556 -16.39 -6.14 -10.20
CA ILE A 556 -17.76 -6.46 -9.84
C ILE A 556 -17.81 -7.86 -9.20
N LEU A 557 -18.50 -7.98 -8.08
CA LEU A 557 -18.92 -9.24 -7.48
C LEU A 557 -20.39 -9.50 -7.81
N VAL A 558 -20.68 -10.64 -8.42
CA VAL A 558 -22.05 -11.02 -8.76
C VAL A 558 -22.77 -11.55 -7.53
N LEU A 559 -23.93 -11.00 -7.19
CA LEU A 559 -24.74 -11.47 -6.07
C LEU A 559 -25.67 -12.61 -6.46
N GLY A 560 -25.89 -13.55 -5.54
CA GLY A 560 -26.73 -14.72 -5.80
C GLY A 560 -28.23 -14.44 -5.83
N GLY A 561 -28.71 -13.45 -5.07
CA GLY A 561 -30.12 -13.09 -4.99
C GLY A 561 -31.06 -14.17 -4.45
N GLY A 562 -30.55 -15.26 -3.87
CA GLY A 562 -31.32 -16.43 -3.44
C GLY A 562 -31.71 -17.39 -4.58
N ARG A 563 -31.08 -17.25 -5.75
CA ARG A 563 -31.26 -18.15 -6.90
C ARG A 563 -30.71 -19.53 -6.59
N ASP A 564 -31.22 -20.55 -7.27
CA ASP A 564 -30.65 -21.88 -7.22
C ASP A 564 -29.33 -22.01 -8.03
N MET A 565 -28.69 -23.17 -7.95
CA MET A 565 -27.40 -23.41 -8.63
C MET A 565 -27.53 -23.38 -10.17
N LEU A 566 -28.68 -23.76 -10.71
CA LEU A 566 -28.93 -23.78 -12.15
C LEU A 566 -29.06 -22.36 -12.70
N ASP A 567 -29.81 -21.50 -12.01
CA ASP A 567 -29.95 -20.08 -12.33
C ASP A 567 -28.60 -19.36 -12.23
N LEU A 568 -27.78 -19.67 -11.23
CA LEU A 568 -26.44 -19.13 -11.09
C LEU A 568 -25.53 -19.57 -12.22
N LYS A 569 -25.64 -20.80 -12.70
CA LYS A 569 -24.89 -21.27 -13.87
C LYS A 569 -25.21 -20.47 -15.12
N ALA A 570 -26.49 -20.20 -15.37
CA ALA A 570 -26.91 -19.36 -16.51
C ALA A 570 -26.35 -17.94 -16.39
N ALA A 571 -26.41 -17.35 -15.18
CA ALA A 571 -25.85 -16.02 -14.91
C ALA A 571 -24.33 -15.98 -15.09
N PHE A 572 -23.59 -16.97 -14.60
CA PHE A 572 -22.14 -17.05 -14.77
C PHE A 572 -21.75 -17.26 -16.24
N THR A 573 -22.57 -17.98 -16.99
CA THR A 573 -22.37 -18.12 -18.46
C THR A 573 -22.48 -16.78 -19.19
N ALA A 574 -23.42 -15.92 -18.78
CA ALA A 574 -23.64 -14.61 -19.40
C ALA A 574 -22.48 -13.61 -19.18
N ILE A 575 -21.65 -13.83 -18.18
CA ILE A 575 -20.52 -12.96 -17.81
C ILE A 575 -19.16 -13.51 -18.24
N ARG A 576 -19.13 -14.64 -18.91
CA ARG A 576 -17.89 -15.30 -19.33
C ARG A 576 -16.98 -14.35 -20.12
N GLY A 577 -15.68 -14.35 -19.77
CA GLY A 577 -14.64 -13.57 -20.45
C GLY A 577 -14.65 -12.08 -20.14
N ARG A 578 -15.46 -11.61 -19.18
CA ARG A 578 -15.52 -10.20 -18.77
C ARG A 578 -14.48 -9.90 -17.69
N ALA A 579 -13.45 -9.13 -18.05
CA ALA A 579 -12.35 -8.81 -17.15
C ALA A 579 -12.76 -7.98 -15.91
N SER A 580 -13.87 -7.24 -15.99
CA SER A 580 -14.38 -6.46 -14.85
C SER A 580 -15.12 -7.29 -13.81
N ILE A 581 -15.54 -8.52 -14.15
CA ILE A 581 -16.19 -9.42 -13.21
C ILE A 581 -15.13 -10.21 -12.44
N GLN A 582 -14.98 -9.89 -11.18
CA GLN A 582 -13.89 -10.38 -10.33
C GLN A 582 -14.34 -11.39 -9.27
N GLY A 583 -15.50 -12.01 -9.46
CA GLY A 583 -15.98 -13.06 -8.58
C GLY A 583 -17.46 -12.97 -8.25
N PHE A 584 -17.83 -13.65 -7.18
CA PHE A 584 -19.20 -13.67 -6.69
C PHE A 584 -19.27 -13.44 -5.17
N ALA A 585 -20.43 -12.95 -4.69
CA ALA A 585 -20.75 -12.88 -3.27
C ALA A 585 -22.15 -13.48 -3.05
N VAL A 586 -22.20 -14.74 -2.66
CA VAL A 586 -23.42 -15.55 -2.58
C VAL A 586 -23.66 -15.98 -1.14
N GLY A 587 -24.87 -15.81 -0.64
CA GLY A 587 -25.24 -16.16 0.72
C GLY A 587 -26.35 -17.18 0.77
N ARG A 588 -27.59 -16.75 0.58
CA ARG A 588 -28.82 -17.57 0.75
C ARG A 588 -28.75 -18.91 0.03
N THR A 589 -28.29 -18.92 -1.20
CA THR A 589 -28.10 -20.17 -1.99
C THR A 589 -27.19 -21.18 -1.29
N LEU A 590 -26.17 -20.71 -0.56
CA LEU A 590 -25.22 -21.58 0.12
C LEU A 590 -25.74 -22.07 1.47
N PHE A 591 -26.22 -21.18 2.33
CA PHE A 591 -26.45 -21.52 3.73
C PHE A 591 -27.92 -21.71 4.14
N MET A 592 -28.93 -21.31 3.31
CA MET A 592 -30.32 -21.38 3.77
C MET A 592 -30.81 -22.80 4.08
N ALA A 593 -30.52 -23.77 3.21
CA ALA A 593 -30.93 -25.14 3.46
C ALA A 593 -30.18 -25.77 4.65
N PRO A 594 -28.82 -25.69 4.74
CA PRO A 594 -28.10 -26.11 5.95
C PRO A 594 -28.59 -25.43 7.24
N ALA A 595 -28.87 -24.10 7.18
CA ALA A 595 -29.34 -23.35 8.35
C ALA A 595 -30.73 -23.81 8.81
N ALA A 596 -31.65 -24.06 7.87
CA ALA A 596 -32.97 -24.56 8.19
C ALA A 596 -32.91 -25.94 8.89
N ALA A 597 -32.11 -26.86 8.36
CA ALA A 597 -31.90 -28.17 8.96
C ALA A 597 -31.26 -28.10 10.36
N TRP A 598 -30.25 -27.22 10.52
CA TRP A 598 -29.60 -26.99 11.82
C TRP A 598 -30.55 -26.38 12.85
N LEU A 599 -31.33 -25.37 12.45
CA LEU A 599 -32.32 -24.72 13.31
C LEU A 599 -33.46 -25.68 13.72
N ALA A 600 -33.80 -26.64 12.85
CA ALA A 600 -34.77 -27.72 13.14
C ALA A 600 -34.19 -28.81 14.03
N GLY A 601 -32.87 -28.82 14.29
CA GLY A 601 -32.18 -29.87 15.04
C GLY A 601 -32.02 -31.18 14.25
N GLU A 602 -32.17 -31.13 12.92
CA GLU A 602 -32.03 -32.31 12.03
C GLU A 602 -30.57 -32.63 11.76
N VAL A 603 -29.67 -31.63 11.88
CA VAL A 603 -28.21 -31.75 11.70
C VAL A 603 -27.49 -31.06 12.84
N ASP A 604 -26.30 -31.58 13.18
CA ASP A 604 -25.43 -30.96 14.18
C ASP A 604 -24.50 -29.87 13.59
N ASP A 605 -23.66 -29.27 14.44
CA ASP A 605 -22.72 -28.21 14.07
C ASP A 605 -21.69 -28.71 13.01
N GLY A 606 -21.20 -29.95 13.16
CA GLY A 606 -20.25 -30.56 12.25
C GLY A 606 -20.85 -30.80 10.88
N ASP A 607 -22.09 -31.29 10.85
CA ASP A 607 -22.85 -31.49 9.62
C ASP A 607 -23.15 -30.19 8.90
N PHE A 608 -23.55 -29.16 9.65
CA PHE A 608 -23.75 -27.82 9.06
C PHE A 608 -22.47 -27.30 8.38
N ILE A 609 -21.33 -27.37 9.08
CA ILE A 609 -20.02 -26.93 8.55
C ILE A 609 -19.68 -27.71 7.27
N ARG A 610 -19.84 -29.01 7.27
CA ARG A 610 -19.59 -29.89 6.11
C ARG A 610 -20.51 -29.53 4.94
N MET A 611 -21.83 -29.45 5.18
CA MET A 611 -22.82 -29.14 4.13
C MET A 611 -22.56 -27.76 3.49
N LEU A 612 -22.23 -26.74 4.29
CA LEU A 612 -21.90 -25.40 3.78
C LEU A 612 -20.63 -25.45 2.95
N GLY A 613 -19.61 -26.19 3.40
CA GLY A 613 -18.37 -26.38 2.69
C GLY A 613 -18.57 -27.06 1.32
N GLU A 614 -19.34 -28.15 1.28
CA GLU A 614 -19.67 -28.86 0.04
C GLU A 614 -20.39 -27.96 -0.97
N ARG A 615 -21.38 -27.19 -0.53
CA ARG A 615 -22.11 -26.25 -1.39
C ARG A 615 -21.23 -25.10 -1.90
N PHE A 616 -20.29 -24.63 -1.08
CA PHE A 616 -19.33 -23.63 -1.53
C PHE A 616 -18.41 -24.19 -2.61
N LEU A 617 -17.87 -25.39 -2.43
CA LEU A 617 -17.02 -26.06 -3.41
C LEU A 617 -17.75 -26.35 -4.73
N GLU A 618 -19.00 -26.72 -4.67
CA GLU A 618 -19.87 -26.91 -5.85
C GLU A 618 -19.99 -25.57 -6.61
N LEU A 619 -20.24 -24.46 -5.90
CA LEU A 619 -20.37 -23.15 -6.53
C LEU A 619 -19.04 -22.62 -7.07
N GLU A 620 -17.93 -22.83 -6.37
CA GLU A 620 -16.58 -22.45 -6.84
C GLU A 620 -16.20 -23.25 -8.10
N THR A 621 -16.54 -24.54 -8.14
CA THR A 621 -16.35 -25.41 -9.31
C THR A 621 -17.17 -24.88 -10.48
N LEU A 622 -18.46 -24.63 -10.26
CA LEU A 622 -19.36 -24.08 -11.25
C LEU A 622 -18.84 -22.75 -11.83
N TRP A 623 -18.36 -21.86 -10.97
CA TRP A 623 -17.73 -20.61 -11.38
C TRP A 623 -16.50 -20.86 -12.27
N THR A 624 -15.63 -21.74 -11.83
CA THR A 624 -14.36 -22.05 -12.52
C THR A 624 -14.61 -22.68 -13.88
N GLU A 625 -15.51 -23.67 -13.97
CA GLU A 625 -15.88 -24.33 -15.23
C GLU A 625 -16.53 -23.34 -16.23
N THR A 626 -17.36 -22.44 -15.72
CA THR A 626 -18.06 -21.48 -16.58
C THR A 626 -17.13 -20.38 -17.09
N ASN A 627 -16.12 -19.98 -16.29
CA ASN A 627 -15.19 -18.90 -16.60
C ASN A 627 -13.78 -19.40 -17.01
N ALA A 628 -13.54 -20.70 -17.11
CA ALA A 628 -12.33 -21.23 -17.72
C ALA A 628 -12.26 -20.77 -19.19
N ALA A 629 -11.17 -20.08 -19.54
CA ALA A 629 -10.94 -19.48 -20.85
C ALA A 629 -10.77 -20.56 -21.93
#